data_b3753478a97278a604f0fd48b50e8d60
#
_entry.id   b3753478a97278a604f0fd48b50e8d60
#
_cell.length_a   1.000
_cell.length_b   1.000
_cell.length_c   1.000
_cell.angle_alpha   90.00
_cell.angle_beta   90.00
_cell.angle_gamma   90.00
#
_symmetry.space_group_name_H-M   'P 1'
#
loop_
_entity.id
_entity.type
_entity.pdbx_description
1 polymer ?
#
loop_
_entity_poly.entity_id
_entity_poly.type
_entity_poly.pdbx_seq_one_letter_code
_entity_poly.pdbx_strand_id
1 'polypeptide(L)'
;MFAVLNYIDRNNAAAARLKGFEQDLNLTDTEFQTLLSILYVGYILFQANRSPFQNRIGRPSLYLPAAMVIWGMISVLTGITKNFVSALLTRFFLGIIEAAFLPGALFILSKWYRKDELSLRYTILYCGNLISNAFGSLIAAGVLANMDGKLGHAAWRWLFYIEGALTMFFALVAIPMLPDFPHNTKRGFTEEERQVAQLRMLEDVGELDQDSREEKWYTGFVLAMSDWKIYILMLSLTACVTGLSFNIYFPTLTKTLGYGTTETLLLAAPPWVFACLLALLNSWHSDRTQEKFWHSTWPLLMGIMGFIISMATKPTNKAARYVALFFQAGSYAGYIIMYTWMSSSFPRPPAKRAVALAFMNALSQTGNIAGSYVWPAKYGPTYVKSYGVVLAMFVTTILLNLWFRSILVAANRRLAEGERAFGEHNDTVEQAAKLESTTVRDAKQMQKGFRFLI
;
A
#
# COMPACT_ATOMS: atom_id res chain seq x y z
N MET A 1 -14.29 -1.14 3.39
CA MET A 1 -14.72 0.17 3.94
C MET A 1 -13.60 0.88 4.70
N PHE A 2 -12.97 0.31 5.74
CA PHE A 2 -11.88 0.97 6.50
C PHE A 2 -10.72 1.46 5.63
N ALA A 3 -10.23 0.64 4.70
CA ALA A 3 -9.17 1.04 3.79
C ALA A 3 -9.58 2.24 2.93
N VAL A 4 -10.83 2.28 2.48
CA VAL A 4 -11.35 3.40 1.68
C VAL A 4 -11.30 4.71 2.46
N LEU A 5 -11.82 4.72 3.68
CA LEU A 5 -11.83 5.92 4.54
C LEU A 5 -10.41 6.37 4.92
N ASN A 6 -9.52 5.42 5.25
CA ASN A 6 -8.12 5.73 5.54
C ASN A 6 -7.44 6.49 4.39
N TYR A 7 -7.61 6.02 3.16
CA TYR A 7 -6.99 6.67 2.00
C TYR A 7 -7.72 7.95 1.58
N ILE A 8 -9.02 8.12 1.85
CA ILE A 8 -9.74 9.39 1.65
C ILE A 8 -9.14 10.45 2.56
N ASP A 9 -9.03 10.21 3.87
CA ASP A 9 -8.46 11.15 4.84
C ASP A 9 -6.98 11.49 4.54
N ARG A 10 -6.24 10.55 3.97
CA ARG A 10 -4.85 10.78 3.56
C ARG A 10 -4.74 11.74 2.36
N ASN A 11 -5.60 11.56 1.36
CA ASN A 11 -5.50 12.23 0.06
C ASN A 11 -6.32 13.53 -0.04
N ASN A 12 -7.14 13.86 0.95
CA ASN A 12 -8.05 15.03 0.94
C ASN A 12 -7.34 16.40 0.76
N ALA A 13 -6.07 16.53 1.21
CA ALA A 13 -5.31 17.77 1.02
C ALA A 13 -5.08 18.10 -0.46
N ALA A 14 -4.97 17.10 -1.33
CA ALA A 14 -4.82 17.29 -2.77
C ALA A 14 -6.09 17.93 -3.40
N ALA A 15 -7.27 17.50 -2.96
CA ALA A 15 -8.54 18.09 -3.39
C ALA A 15 -8.77 19.49 -2.77
N ALA A 16 -8.44 19.65 -1.47
CA ALA A 16 -8.55 20.92 -0.75
C ALA A 16 -7.69 22.03 -1.40
N ARG A 17 -6.53 21.67 -1.97
CA ARG A 17 -5.65 22.56 -2.74
C ARG A 17 -6.40 23.30 -3.86
N LEU A 18 -7.33 22.64 -4.51
CA LEU A 18 -8.08 23.21 -5.63
C LEU A 18 -9.05 24.32 -5.22
N LYS A 19 -9.29 24.52 -3.92
CA LYS A 19 -10.30 25.46 -3.40
C LYS A 19 -9.79 26.29 -2.21
N GLY A 20 -8.59 26.85 -2.32
CA GLY A 20 -8.11 27.88 -1.40
C GLY A 20 -7.32 27.39 -0.18
N PHE A 21 -7.02 26.10 -0.03
CA PHE A 21 -6.26 25.56 1.11
C PHE A 21 -4.89 26.21 1.29
N GLU A 22 -4.10 26.36 0.19
CA GLU A 22 -2.78 27.00 0.24
C GLU A 22 -2.87 28.49 0.55
N GLN A 23 -3.86 29.17 -0.03
CA GLN A 23 -4.06 30.62 0.11
C GLN A 23 -4.48 30.98 1.54
N ASP A 24 -5.44 30.24 2.11
CA ASP A 24 -5.97 30.51 3.45
C ASP A 24 -4.93 30.26 4.57
N LEU A 25 -4.02 29.33 4.36
CA LEU A 25 -2.94 29.00 5.29
C LEU A 25 -1.62 29.74 4.96
N ASN A 26 -1.60 30.59 3.90
CA ASN A 26 -0.43 31.30 3.38
C ASN A 26 0.75 30.36 3.13
N LEU A 27 0.51 29.20 2.50
CA LEU A 27 1.53 28.21 2.23
C LEU A 27 2.29 28.53 0.95
N THR A 28 3.60 28.40 1.01
CA THR A 28 4.46 28.28 -0.17
C THR A 28 4.30 26.89 -0.79
N ASP A 29 4.63 26.76 -2.09
CA ASP A 29 4.61 25.47 -2.79
C ASP A 29 5.46 24.39 -2.06
N THR A 30 6.64 24.79 -1.53
CA THR A 30 7.52 23.89 -0.76
C THR A 30 6.89 23.48 0.59
N GLU A 31 6.21 24.38 1.28
CA GLU A 31 5.51 24.05 2.51
C GLU A 31 4.35 23.07 2.27
N PHE A 32 3.60 23.25 1.17
CA PHE A 32 2.57 22.28 0.79
C PHE A 32 3.17 20.90 0.51
N GLN A 33 4.27 20.82 -0.24
CA GLN A 33 5.01 19.56 -0.47
C GLN A 33 5.47 18.92 0.84
N THR A 34 5.93 19.75 1.79
CA THR A 34 6.33 19.30 3.12
C THR A 34 5.14 18.77 3.93
N LEU A 35 3.96 19.39 3.83
CA LEU A 35 2.72 18.86 4.45
C LEU A 35 2.34 17.48 3.93
N LEU A 36 2.57 17.22 2.65
CA LEU A 36 2.31 15.91 2.06
C LEU A 36 3.35 14.88 2.50
N SER A 37 4.62 15.26 2.60
CA SER A 37 5.72 14.36 2.95
C SER A 37 5.78 14.01 4.42
N ILE A 38 5.45 14.94 5.33
CA ILE A 38 5.58 14.76 6.78
C ILE A 38 4.68 13.65 7.33
N LEU A 39 3.54 13.40 6.69
CA LEU A 39 2.66 12.28 7.00
C LEU A 39 3.42 10.96 6.89
N TYR A 40 4.18 10.78 5.81
CA TYR A 40 4.96 9.55 5.60
C TYR A 40 6.13 9.42 6.56
N VAL A 41 6.70 10.53 7.03
CA VAL A 41 7.71 10.51 8.11
C VAL A 41 7.10 9.95 9.38
N GLY A 42 5.93 10.46 9.81
CA GLY A 42 5.20 9.93 10.96
C GLY A 42 4.86 8.45 10.80
N TYR A 43 4.40 8.06 9.60
CA TYR A 43 4.07 6.68 9.26
C TYR A 43 5.27 5.72 9.40
N ILE A 44 6.43 6.06 8.81
CA ILE A 44 7.66 5.24 8.84
C ILE A 44 8.16 5.06 10.28
N LEU A 45 8.26 6.15 11.04
CA LEU A 45 8.77 6.13 12.41
C LEU A 45 7.95 5.21 13.32
N PHE A 46 6.65 5.17 13.13
CA PHE A 46 5.77 4.39 13.98
C PHE A 46 5.53 2.95 13.49
N GLN A 47 5.66 2.69 12.19
CA GLN A 47 5.48 1.36 11.62
C GLN A 47 6.53 0.37 12.15
N ALA A 48 7.77 0.81 12.35
CA ALA A 48 8.88 -0.03 12.83
C ALA A 48 8.66 -0.57 14.25
N ASN A 49 7.95 0.19 15.12
CA ASN A 49 7.83 -0.11 16.54
C ASN A 49 6.57 -0.90 16.95
N ARG A 50 5.67 -1.24 16.03
CA ARG A 50 4.33 -1.74 16.37
C ARG A 50 4.08 -3.24 16.29
N SER A 51 4.94 -4.03 15.67
CA SER A 51 4.76 -5.47 15.53
C SER A 51 4.51 -6.20 16.89
N PRO A 52 5.19 -5.87 18.00
CA PRO A 52 4.95 -6.49 19.30
C PRO A 52 3.65 -6.04 19.97
N PHE A 53 3.14 -4.83 19.63
CA PHE A 53 2.02 -4.22 20.34
C PHE A 53 0.67 -4.83 19.93
N GLN A 54 0.50 -5.20 18.68
CA GLN A 54 -0.72 -5.81 18.16
C GLN A 54 -0.98 -7.20 18.76
N ASN A 55 0.06 -8.00 18.97
CA ASN A 55 -0.06 -9.32 19.57
C ASN A 55 -0.51 -9.26 21.05
N ARG A 56 -0.26 -8.15 21.75
CA ARG A 56 -0.61 -7.99 23.17
C ARG A 56 -2.04 -7.52 23.39
N ILE A 57 -2.66 -6.78 22.47
CA ILE A 57 -3.99 -6.19 22.67
C ILE A 57 -5.11 -7.24 22.60
N GLY A 58 -4.96 -8.31 21.80
CA GLY A 58 -5.89 -9.43 21.75
C GLY A 58 -7.31 -9.12 21.25
N ARG A 59 -7.69 -7.84 21.05
CA ARG A 59 -9.03 -7.38 20.64
C ARG A 59 -8.97 -6.41 19.48
N PRO A 60 -8.82 -6.91 18.25
CA PRO A 60 -8.80 -6.07 17.05
C PRO A 60 -10.11 -5.32 16.81
N SER A 61 -11.25 -5.85 17.30
CA SER A 61 -12.56 -5.20 17.23
C SER A 61 -12.62 -3.83 17.93
N LEU A 62 -11.74 -3.57 18.91
CA LEU A 62 -11.62 -2.29 19.59
C LEU A 62 -10.45 -1.46 19.08
N TYR A 63 -9.31 -2.09 18.84
CA TYR A 63 -8.07 -1.41 18.47
C TYR A 63 -8.16 -0.68 17.13
N LEU A 64 -8.66 -1.35 16.07
CA LEU A 64 -8.74 -0.72 14.76
C LEU A 64 -9.78 0.41 14.71
N PRO A 65 -11.02 0.24 15.23
CA PRO A 65 -11.95 1.35 15.29
C PRO A 65 -11.49 2.49 16.19
N ALA A 66 -10.82 2.22 17.31
CA ALA A 66 -10.26 3.29 18.15
C ALA A 66 -9.20 4.12 17.40
N ALA A 67 -8.30 3.47 16.67
CA ALA A 67 -7.36 4.18 15.79
C ALA A 67 -8.10 4.99 14.73
N MET A 68 -9.18 4.45 14.12
CA MET A 68 -10.01 5.17 13.16
C MET A 68 -10.67 6.43 13.77
N VAL A 69 -11.21 6.34 14.97
CA VAL A 69 -11.79 7.53 15.65
C VAL A 69 -10.71 8.60 15.84
N ILE A 70 -9.51 8.20 16.27
CA ILE A 70 -8.41 9.15 16.51
C ILE A 70 -7.97 9.82 15.20
N TRP A 71 -7.76 9.08 14.10
CA TRP A 71 -7.35 9.71 12.85
C TRP A 71 -8.48 10.55 12.22
N GLY A 72 -9.75 10.12 12.34
CA GLY A 72 -10.90 10.93 11.92
C GLY A 72 -10.99 12.24 12.68
N MET A 73 -10.73 12.21 14.01
CA MET A 73 -10.63 13.43 14.84
C MET A 73 -9.48 14.33 14.38
N ILE A 74 -8.31 13.77 14.06
CA ILE A 74 -7.17 14.56 13.54
C ILE A 74 -7.53 15.17 12.16
N SER A 75 -8.27 14.44 11.32
CA SER A 75 -8.80 14.97 10.06
C SER A 75 -9.71 16.19 10.32
N VAL A 76 -10.67 16.09 11.25
CA VAL A 76 -11.51 17.24 11.66
C VAL A 76 -10.67 18.40 12.18
N LEU A 77 -9.67 18.12 13.03
CA LEU A 77 -8.74 19.13 13.56
C LEU A 77 -7.94 19.84 12.45
N THR A 78 -7.66 19.16 11.34
CA THR A 78 -7.02 19.79 10.17
C THR A 78 -7.92 20.90 9.59
N GLY A 79 -9.25 20.74 9.63
CA GLY A 79 -10.19 21.75 9.17
C GLY A 79 -10.19 23.07 9.96
N ILE A 80 -9.71 23.09 11.20
CA ILE A 80 -9.60 24.31 12.04
C ILE A 80 -8.20 24.94 12.04
N THR A 81 -7.25 24.39 11.30
CA THR A 81 -5.88 24.92 11.20
C THR A 81 -5.86 26.33 10.59
N LYS A 82 -4.92 27.17 11.01
CA LYS A 82 -4.80 28.57 10.58
C LYS A 82 -3.42 28.93 10.01
N ASN A 83 -2.45 28.04 10.12
CA ASN A 83 -1.08 28.28 9.67
C ASN A 83 -0.36 26.96 9.32
N PHE A 84 0.81 27.09 8.71
CA PHE A 84 1.65 25.95 8.29
C PHE A 84 1.93 24.98 9.45
N VAL A 85 2.36 25.48 10.63
CA VAL A 85 2.79 24.63 11.75
C VAL A 85 1.64 23.76 12.27
N SER A 86 0.43 24.34 12.42
CA SER A 86 -0.73 23.56 12.88
C SER A 86 -1.13 22.49 11.87
N ALA A 87 -1.10 22.78 10.56
CA ALA A 87 -1.38 21.82 9.52
C ALA A 87 -0.27 20.73 9.44
N LEU A 88 1.00 21.10 9.64
CA LEU A 88 2.13 20.16 9.69
C LEU A 88 1.96 19.14 10.82
N LEU A 89 1.63 19.62 12.02
CA LEU A 89 1.43 18.74 13.17
C LEU A 89 0.26 17.78 12.97
N THR A 90 -0.88 18.26 12.45
CA THR A 90 -2.01 17.36 12.18
C THR A 90 -1.65 16.27 11.17
N ARG A 91 -0.90 16.59 10.11
CA ARG A 91 -0.42 15.61 9.12
C ARG A 91 0.59 14.62 9.71
N PHE A 92 1.51 15.09 10.55
CA PHE A 92 2.49 14.22 11.22
C PHE A 92 1.79 13.21 12.14
N PHE A 93 0.89 13.67 13.02
CA PHE A 93 0.15 12.78 13.93
C PHE A 93 -0.81 11.86 13.18
N LEU A 94 -1.44 12.32 12.09
CA LEU A 94 -2.25 11.49 11.21
C LEU A 94 -1.42 10.29 10.70
N GLY A 95 -0.21 10.54 10.19
CA GLY A 95 0.69 9.48 9.72
C GLY A 95 1.04 8.47 10.81
N ILE A 96 1.30 8.92 12.04
CA ILE A 96 1.57 8.05 13.19
C ILE A 96 0.40 7.09 13.47
N ILE A 97 -0.82 7.60 13.49
CA ILE A 97 -2.00 6.78 13.82
C ILE A 97 -2.36 5.85 12.67
N GLU A 98 -2.30 6.32 11.44
CA GLU A 98 -2.58 5.51 10.24
C GLU A 98 -1.60 4.34 10.06
N ALA A 99 -0.36 4.47 10.53
CA ALA A 99 0.63 3.38 10.49
C ALA A 99 0.17 2.09 11.19
N ALA A 100 -0.82 2.20 12.09
CA ALA A 100 -1.41 1.07 12.78
C ALA A 100 -2.36 0.24 11.92
N PHE A 101 -3.00 0.86 10.91
CA PHE A 101 -4.13 0.28 10.21
C PHE A 101 -3.75 -0.91 9.32
N LEU A 102 -2.86 -0.70 8.35
CA LEU A 102 -2.57 -1.72 7.34
C LEU A 102 -2.00 -3.02 7.94
N PRO A 103 -0.98 -2.97 8.83
CA PRO A 103 -0.50 -4.19 9.49
C PRO A 103 -1.58 -4.87 10.34
N GLY A 104 -2.43 -4.08 11.02
CA GLY A 104 -3.54 -4.59 11.80
C GLY A 104 -4.58 -5.33 10.97
N ALA A 105 -4.97 -4.76 9.83
CA ALA A 105 -5.92 -5.37 8.91
C ALA A 105 -5.35 -6.66 8.29
N LEU A 106 -4.09 -6.65 7.86
CA LEU A 106 -3.41 -7.83 7.32
C LEU A 106 -3.29 -8.94 8.37
N PHE A 107 -3.00 -8.57 9.63
CA PHE A 107 -2.90 -9.52 10.73
C PHE A 107 -4.25 -10.19 11.04
N ILE A 108 -5.35 -9.43 11.06
CA ILE A 108 -6.69 -10.02 11.23
C ILE A 108 -7.00 -10.99 10.08
N LEU A 109 -6.77 -10.58 8.85
CA LEU A 109 -7.01 -11.45 7.70
C LEU A 109 -6.20 -12.75 7.80
N SER A 110 -4.94 -12.70 8.23
CA SER A 110 -4.11 -13.89 8.41
C SER A 110 -4.55 -14.80 9.55
N LYS A 111 -5.42 -14.35 10.48
CA LYS A 111 -5.97 -15.16 11.56
C LYS A 111 -7.32 -15.79 11.22
N TRP A 112 -8.01 -15.32 10.18
CA TRP A 112 -9.32 -15.81 9.75
C TRP A 112 -9.28 -16.59 8.44
N TYR A 113 -8.26 -16.37 7.58
CA TYR A 113 -8.18 -16.94 6.25
C TYR A 113 -6.88 -17.73 6.05
N ARG A 114 -6.99 -18.85 5.35
CA ARG A 114 -5.87 -19.73 5.00
C ARG A 114 -4.92 -19.03 4.01
N LYS A 115 -3.68 -19.53 3.91
CA LYS A 115 -2.63 -18.96 3.04
C LYS A 115 -3.05 -18.88 1.56
N ASP A 116 -3.77 -19.90 1.07
CA ASP A 116 -4.29 -19.95 -0.29
C ASP A 116 -5.43 -18.95 -0.56
N GLU A 117 -6.15 -18.55 0.48
CA GLU A 117 -7.25 -17.58 0.39
C GLU A 117 -6.81 -16.12 0.57
N LEU A 118 -5.63 -15.87 1.15
CA LEU A 118 -5.18 -14.53 1.53
C LEU A 118 -4.91 -13.61 0.34
N SER A 119 -4.41 -14.14 -0.79
CA SER A 119 -4.03 -13.33 -1.96
C SER A 119 -5.18 -12.48 -2.46
N LEU A 120 -6.35 -13.07 -2.69
CA LEU A 120 -7.54 -12.36 -3.13
C LEU A 120 -8.01 -11.31 -2.09
N ARG A 121 -7.99 -11.65 -0.78
CA ARG A 121 -8.42 -10.73 0.29
C ARG A 121 -7.47 -9.53 0.41
N TYR A 122 -6.18 -9.75 0.25
CA TYR A 122 -5.20 -8.67 0.21
C TYR A 122 -5.41 -7.78 -1.01
N THR A 123 -5.68 -8.35 -2.18
CA THR A 123 -6.00 -7.57 -3.38
C THR A 123 -7.25 -6.71 -3.16
N ILE A 124 -8.33 -7.25 -2.59
CA ILE A 124 -9.54 -6.50 -2.26
C ILE A 124 -9.23 -5.36 -1.28
N LEU A 125 -8.38 -5.61 -0.25
CA LEU A 125 -7.97 -4.58 0.70
C LEU A 125 -7.20 -3.44 -0.01
N TYR A 126 -6.28 -3.77 -0.92
CA TYR A 126 -5.53 -2.78 -1.70
C TYR A 126 -6.39 -2.05 -2.74
N CYS A 127 -7.40 -2.69 -3.32
CA CYS A 127 -8.39 -2.02 -4.17
C CYS A 127 -9.16 -0.94 -3.41
N GLY A 128 -9.25 -1.04 -2.07
CA GLY A 128 -9.76 0.04 -1.22
C GLY A 128 -9.01 1.35 -1.40
N ASN A 129 -7.70 1.34 -1.66
CA ASN A 129 -6.93 2.54 -2.00
C ASN A 129 -7.36 3.14 -3.36
N LEU A 130 -7.50 2.32 -4.39
CA LEU A 130 -7.87 2.80 -5.72
C LEU A 130 -9.27 3.38 -5.73
N ILE A 131 -10.22 2.67 -5.15
CA ILE A 131 -11.61 3.13 -5.09
C ILE A 131 -11.77 4.35 -4.17
N SER A 132 -10.90 4.52 -3.17
CA SER A 132 -10.90 5.70 -2.29
C SER A 132 -10.59 6.99 -3.05
N ASN A 133 -9.70 6.94 -4.03
CA ASN A 133 -9.39 8.10 -4.88
C ASN A 133 -10.62 8.51 -5.73
N ALA A 134 -11.40 7.54 -6.22
CA ALA A 134 -12.65 7.83 -6.92
C ALA A 134 -13.69 8.44 -5.98
N PHE A 135 -13.99 7.77 -4.86
CA PHE A 135 -14.98 8.26 -3.90
C PHE A 135 -14.57 9.59 -3.25
N GLY A 136 -13.30 9.75 -2.87
CA GLY A 136 -12.77 10.99 -2.33
C GLY A 136 -12.92 12.15 -3.32
N SER A 137 -12.65 11.92 -4.60
CA SER A 137 -12.87 12.93 -5.65
C SER A 137 -14.34 13.31 -5.81
N LEU A 138 -15.28 12.35 -5.72
CA LEU A 138 -16.72 12.60 -5.82
C LEU A 138 -17.24 13.38 -4.58
N ILE A 139 -16.81 12.99 -3.37
CA ILE A 139 -17.16 13.69 -2.13
C ILE A 139 -16.61 15.12 -2.20
N ALA A 140 -15.34 15.27 -2.58
CA ALA A 140 -14.73 16.59 -2.72
C ALA A 140 -15.44 17.45 -3.75
N ALA A 141 -15.89 16.89 -4.90
CA ALA A 141 -16.67 17.61 -5.90
C ALA A 141 -17.96 18.20 -5.30
N GLY A 142 -18.71 17.38 -4.57
CA GLY A 142 -19.95 17.81 -3.92
C GLY A 142 -19.73 18.86 -2.82
N VAL A 143 -18.76 18.63 -1.95
CA VAL A 143 -18.46 19.50 -0.80
C VAL A 143 -17.89 20.85 -1.28
N LEU A 144 -16.86 20.83 -2.13
CA LEU A 144 -16.21 22.06 -2.59
C LEU A 144 -17.10 22.93 -3.48
N ALA A 145 -18.12 22.34 -4.14
CA ALA A 145 -19.08 23.08 -4.92
C ALA A 145 -20.13 23.82 -4.07
N ASN A 146 -20.59 23.20 -2.97
CA ASN A 146 -21.82 23.62 -2.28
C ASN A 146 -21.61 24.18 -0.87
N MET A 147 -20.43 23.97 -0.26
CA MET A 147 -20.21 24.33 1.16
C MET A 147 -19.37 25.59 1.36
N ASP A 148 -19.00 26.29 0.29
CA ASP A 148 -18.17 27.50 0.38
C ASP A 148 -18.94 28.63 1.08
N GLY A 149 -18.33 29.27 2.09
CA GLY A 149 -18.93 30.34 2.88
C GLY A 149 -19.99 29.90 3.88
N LYS A 150 -20.40 28.61 3.91
CA LYS A 150 -21.39 28.14 4.89
C LYS A 150 -20.85 28.25 6.32
N LEU A 151 -21.64 28.82 7.20
CA LEU A 151 -21.28 29.13 8.60
C LEU A 151 -19.93 29.88 8.74
N GLY A 152 -19.58 30.69 7.75
CA GLY A 152 -18.36 31.49 7.74
C GLY A 152 -17.06 30.69 7.48
N HIS A 153 -17.17 29.44 7.03
CA HIS A 153 -16.02 28.58 6.73
C HIS A 153 -15.82 28.40 5.23
N ALA A 154 -14.54 28.36 4.80
CA ALA A 154 -14.15 28.00 3.44
C ALA A 154 -14.50 26.54 3.11
N ALA A 155 -14.78 26.24 1.84
CA ALA A 155 -15.20 24.91 1.40
C ALA A 155 -14.22 23.79 1.75
N TRP A 156 -12.90 24.05 1.67
CA TRP A 156 -11.89 23.06 2.02
C TRP A 156 -11.95 22.62 3.49
N ARG A 157 -12.37 23.52 4.42
CA ARG A 157 -12.54 23.17 5.85
C ARG A 157 -13.67 22.16 6.03
N TRP A 158 -14.78 22.37 5.31
CA TRP A 158 -15.90 21.44 5.28
C TRP A 158 -15.52 20.05 4.75
N LEU A 159 -14.60 19.98 3.79
CA LEU A 159 -14.09 18.70 3.31
C LEU A 159 -13.48 17.87 4.45
N PHE A 160 -12.61 18.46 5.23
CA PHE A 160 -12.00 17.79 6.40
C PHE A 160 -13.01 17.47 7.51
N TYR A 161 -13.98 18.35 7.76
CA TYR A 161 -15.03 18.10 8.75
C TYR A 161 -15.91 16.93 8.35
N ILE A 162 -16.36 16.87 7.11
CA ILE A 162 -17.27 15.84 6.62
C ILE A 162 -16.57 14.50 6.52
N GLU A 163 -15.37 14.44 5.92
CA GLU A 163 -14.62 13.18 5.76
C GLU A 163 -14.18 12.62 7.11
N GLY A 164 -13.66 13.45 8.01
CA GLY A 164 -13.31 13.03 9.36
C GLY A 164 -14.51 12.57 10.19
N ALA A 165 -15.66 13.26 10.09
CA ALA A 165 -16.89 12.86 10.76
C ALA A 165 -17.43 11.53 10.21
N LEU A 166 -17.40 11.31 8.90
CA LEU A 166 -17.76 10.04 8.27
C LEU A 166 -16.85 8.92 8.76
N THR A 167 -15.55 9.16 8.84
CA THR A 167 -14.59 8.17 9.35
C THR A 167 -14.90 7.81 10.80
N MET A 168 -15.14 8.77 11.68
CA MET A 168 -15.53 8.51 13.07
C MET A 168 -16.86 7.76 13.17
N PHE A 169 -17.87 8.15 12.39
CA PHE A 169 -19.16 7.45 12.36
C PHE A 169 -19.01 5.98 11.98
N PHE A 170 -18.31 5.71 10.89
CA PHE A 170 -18.09 4.32 10.45
C PHE A 170 -17.17 3.54 11.40
N ALA A 171 -16.26 4.20 12.10
CA ALA A 171 -15.46 3.57 13.14
C ALA A 171 -16.35 3.07 14.30
N LEU A 172 -17.30 3.89 14.74
CA LEU A 172 -18.25 3.48 15.80
C LEU A 172 -19.16 2.34 15.35
N VAL A 173 -19.66 2.39 14.11
CA VAL A 173 -20.46 1.30 13.52
C VAL A 173 -19.65 0.00 13.40
N ALA A 174 -18.34 0.11 13.19
CA ALA A 174 -17.46 -1.05 13.04
C ALA A 174 -17.20 -1.82 14.33
N ILE A 175 -17.27 -1.18 15.51
CA ILE A 175 -17.04 -1.82 16.82
C ILE A 175 -17.93 -3.07 17.01
N PRO A 176 -19.24 -3.02 16.77
CA PRO A 176 -20.09 -4.22 16.87
C PRO A 176 -19.96 -5.20 15.69
N MET A 177 -19.44 -4.76 14.53
CA MET A 177 -19.40 -5.58 13.31
C MET A 177 -18.09 -6.33 13.13
N LEU A 178 -16.97 -5.80 13.62
CA LEU A 178 -15.66 -6.40 13.44
C LEU A 178 -15.48 -7.55 14.45
N PRO A 179 -15.20 -8.78 13.99
CA PRO A 179 -14.92 -9.89 14.91
C PRO A 179 -13.53 -9.74 15.54
N ASP A 180 -13.37 -10.29 16.72
CA ASP A 180 -12.08 -10.55 17.35
C ASP A 180 -11.41 -11.78 16.70
N PHE A 181 -10.34 -12.29 17.28
CA PHE A 181 -9.69 -13.51 16.77
C PHE A 181 -10.59 -14.76 16.97
N PRO A 182 -10.42 -15.82 16.18
CA PRO A 182 -11.26 -17.04 16.28
C PRO A 182 -11.33 -17.65 17.68
N HIS A 183 -10.27 -17.49 18.50
CA HIS A 183 -10.22 -18.06 19.85
C HIS A 183 -10.96 -17.21 20.89
N ASN A 184 -11.19 -15.91 20.68
CA ASN A 184 -11.79 -15.02 21.68
C ASN A 184 -13.03 -14.26 21.19
N THR A 185 -13.41 -14.39 19.90
CA THR A 185 -14.63 -13.76 19.39
C THR A 185 -15.87 -14.42 20.02
N LYS A 186 -16.81 -13.58 20.48
CA LYS A 186 -18.08 -14.03 21.07
C LYS A 186 -19.30 -13.54 20.29
N ARG A 187 -19.10 -12.58 19.36
CA ARG A 187 -20.19 -11.94 18.62
C ARG A 187 -20.29 -12.49 17.20
N GLY A 188 -21.50 -12.81 16.77
CA GLY A 188 -21.80 -13.16 15.38
C GLY A 188 -21.38 -14.57 14.95
N PHE A 189 -20.84 -15.39 15.85
CA PHE A 189 -20.42 -16.77 15.56
C PHE A 189 -20.92 -17.71 16.65
N THR A 190 -21.44 -18.87 16.23
CA THR A 190 -21.74 -19.98 17.12
C THR A 190 -20.45 -20.63 17.64
N GLU A 191 -20.57 -21.44 18.68
CA GLU A 191 -19.41 -22.19 19.22
C GLU A 191 -18.81 -23.13 18.16
N GLU A 192 -19.66 -23.79 17.38
CA GLU A 192 -19.27 -24.72 16.33
C GLU A 192 -18.51 -23.98 15.22
N GLU A 193 -18.98 -22.81 14.76
CA GLU A 193 -18.31 -22.00 13.76
C GLU A 193 -16.94 -21.52 14.23
N ARG A 194 -16.82 -21.18 15.52
CA ARG A 194 -15.52 -20.80 16.11
C ARG A 194 -14.54 -21.96 16.14
N GLN A 195 -15.00 -23.15 16.52
CA GLN A 195 -14.19 -24.37 16.53
C GLN A 195 -13.74 -24.72 15.12
N VAL A 196 -14.64 -24.67 14.14
CA VAL A 196 -14.30 -24.89 12.72
C VAL A 196 -13.26 -23.87 12.24
N ALA A 197 -13.41 -22.58 12.57
CA ALA A 197 -12.44 -21.55 12.21
C ALA A 197 -11.06 -21.81 12.84
N GLN A 198 -11.01 -22.24 14.11
CA GLN A 198 -9.76 -22.60 14.78
C GLN A 198 -9.11 -23.85 14.16
N LEU A 199 -9.89 -24.89 13.89
CA LEU A 199 -9.39 -26.11 13.25
C LEU A 199 -8.84 -25.83 11.86
N ARG A 200 -9.53 -25.04 11.03
CA ARG A 200 -9.04 -24.62 9.71
C ARG A 200 -7.68 -23.90 9.78
N MET A 201 -7.49 -23.06 10.79
CA MET A 201 -6.22 -22.36 10.98
C MET A 201 -5.12 -23.28 11.49
N LEU A 202 -5.44 -24.24 12.35
CA LEU A 202 -4.50 -25.27 12.81
C LEU A 202 -4.02 -26.16 11.66
N GLU A 203 -4.94 -26.57 10.78
CA GLU A 203 -4.60 -27.32 9.56
C GLU A 203 -3.69 -26.54 8.61
N ASP A 204 -3.93 -25.21 8.45
CA ASP A 204 -3.15 -24.35 7.55
C ASP A 204 -1.76 -24.00 8.09
N VAL A 205 -1.63 -23.86 9.42
CA VAL A 205 -0.35 -23.56 10.07
C VAL A 205 0.58 -24.79 9.97
N GLY A 206 0.03 -26.01 10.09
CA GLY A 206 0.80 -27.23 10.05
C GLY A 206 1.97 -27.25 11.06
N GLU A 207 2.57 -28.40 11.31
CA GLU A 207 3.78 -28.52 12.15
C GLU A 207 4.99 -27.76 11.58
N LEU A 208 4.96 -27.41 10.30
CA LEU A 208 6.05 -26.85 9.51
C LEU A 208 6.25 -25.33 9.62
N ASP A 209 5.28 -24.61 10.19
CA ASP A 209 5.31 -23.13 10.29
C ASP A 209 5.48 -22.66 11.76
N GLN A 210 5.87 -23.54 12.66
CA GLN A 210 6.19 -23.17 14.03
C GLN A 210 7.59 -22.55 14.05
N ASP A 211 7.67 -21.27 14.44
CA ASP A 211 8.94 -20.69 14.90
C ASP A 211 9.42 -21.56 16.07
N SER A 212 10.65 -22.05 15.99
CA SER A 212 11.21 -22.81 17.10
C SER A 212 11.14 -21.96 18.37
N ARG A 213 10.52 -22.49 19.43
CA ARG A 213 10.32 -21.77 20.72
C ARG A 213 11.61 -21.25 21.34
N GLU A 214 12.75 -21.65 20.80
CA GLU A 214 14.10 -21.32 21.27
C GLU A 214 14.78 -20.20 20.45
N GLU A 215 14.20 -19.70 19.35
CA GLU A 215 14.81 -18.64 18.56
C GLU A 215 14.78 -17.30 19.30
N LYS A 216 15.95 -16.66 19.37
CA LYS A 216 16.08 -15.30 19.91
C LYS A 216 15.27 -14.33 19.03
N TRP A 217 14.52 -13.44 19.65
CA TRP A 217 13.62 -12.48 18.98
C TRP A 217 14.26 -11.65 17.84
N TYR A 218 15.58 -11.50 17.82
CA TYR A 218 16.32 -10.75 16.80
C TYR A 218 16.81 -11.62 15.63
N THR A 219 16.71 -12.95 15.70
CA THR A 219 17.20 -13.86 14.63
C THR A 219 16.57 -13.55 13.29
N GLY A 220 15.24 -13.37 13.25
CA GLY A 220 14.53 -12.98 12.04
C GLY A 220 15.03 -11.66 11.44
N PHE A 221 15.39 -10.69 12.31
CA PHE A 221 15.94 -9.40 11.87
C PHE A 221 17.32 -9.57 11.24
N VAL A 222 18.22 -10.28 11.89
CA VAL A 222 19.58 -10.54 11.36
C VAL A 222 19.51 -11.28 10.02
N LEU A 223 18.67 -12.32 9.92
CA LEU A 223 18.48 -13.07 8.67
C LEU A 223 17.89 -12.22 7.54
N ALA A 224 16.97 -11.33 7.85
CA ALA A 224 16.40 -10.40 6.87
C ALA A 224 17.46 -9.40 6.39
N MET A 225 18.21 -8.78 7.31
CA MET A 225 19.23 -7.78 6.94
C MET A 225 20.43 -8.39 6.23
N SER A 226 20.71 -9.68 6.39
CA SER A 226 21.79 -10.38 5.71
C SER A 226 21.42 -10.81 4.28
N ASP A 227 20.16 -10.78 3.89
CA ASP A 227 19.72 -11.18 2.55
C ASP A 227 19.68 -9.97 1.60
N TRP A 228 20.72 -9.86 0.77
CA TRP A 228 20.85 -8.76 -0.21
C TRP A 228 19.69 -8.66 -1.22
N LYS A 229 18.95 -9.74 -1.46
CA LYS A 229 17.77 -9.76 -2.34
C LYS A 229 16.66 -8.84 -1.82
N ILE A 230 16.56 -8.67 -0.50
CA ILE A 230 15.62 -7.77 0.15
C ILE A 230 15.89 -6.32 -0.27
N TYR A 231 17.16 -5.93 -0.37
CA TYR A 231 17.53 -4.56 -0.75
C TYR A 231 17.19 -4.25 -2.22
N ILE A 232 17.28 -5.20 -3.13
CA ILE A 232 16.86 -5.01 -4.54
C ILE A 232 15.36 -4.73 -4.61
N LEU A 233 14.54 -5.57 -3.98
CA LEU A 233 13.09 -5.39 -3.96
C LEU A 233 12.68 -4.11 -3.22
N MET A 234 13.36 -3.77 -2.14
CA MET A 234 13.17 -2.52 -1.41
C MET A 234 13.42 -1.30 -2.32
N LEU A 235 14.55 -1.28 -3.03
CA LEU A 235 14.87 -0.20 -3.97
C LEU A 235 13.89 -0.16 -5.14
N SER A 236 13.50 -1.31 -5.67
CA SER A 236 12.50 -1.41 -6.74
C SER A 236 11.16 -0.86 -6.27
N LEU A 237 10.72 -1.22 -5.08
CA LEU A 237 9.46 -0.73 -4.52
C LEU A 237 9.52 0.78 -4.20
N THR A 238 10.66 1.27 -3.70
CA THR A 238 10.87 2.71 -3.45
C THR A 238 10.80 3.51 -4.75
N ALA A 239 11.45 3.03 -5.82
CA ALA A 239 11.37 3.65 -7.14
C ALA A 239 9.94 3.62 -7.69
N CYS A 240 9.23 2.49 -7.55
CA CYS A 240 7.83 2.37 -7.94
C CYS A 240 6.94 3.37 -7.20
N VAL A 241 7.06 3.46 -5.88
CA VAL A 241 6.28 4.41 -5.05
C VAL A 241 6.58 5.85 -5.42
N THR A 242 7.85 6.20 -5.70
CA THR A 242 8.20 7.53 -6.21
C THR A 242 7.55 7.79 -7.56
N GLY A 243 7.53 6.82 -8.46
CA GLY A 243 6.86 6.89 -9.75
C GLY A 243 5.34 7.05 -9.65
N LEU A 244 4.73 6.46 -8.62
CA LEU A 244 3.29 6.58 -8.32
C LEU A 244 2.90 7.88 -7.63
N SER A 245 3.84 8.80 -7.34
CA SER A 245 3.58 10.07 -6.66
C SER A 245 2.60 10.99 -7.41
N PHE A 246 2.35 10.77 -8.70
CA PHE A 246 1.31 11.48 -9.44
C PHE A 246 -0.08 11.33 -8.80
N ASN A 247 -0.33 10.27 -8.04
CA ASN A 247 -1.58 10.07 -7.32
C ASN A 247 -1.92 11.25 -6.40
N ILE A 248 -0.95 11.70 -5.61
CA ILE A 248 -1.13 12.82 -4.67
C ILE A 248 -1.49 14.12 -5.41
N TYR A 249 -1.00 14.26 -6.64
CA TYR A 249 -1.26 15.45 -7.49
C TYR A 249 -2.33 15.20 -8.55
N PHE A 250 -3.01 14.06 -8.54
CA PHE A 250 -3.97 13.66 -9.58
C PHE A 250 -5.08 14.70 -9.82
N PRO A 251 -5.70 15.30 -8.77
CA PRO A 251 -6.66 16.40 -8.98
C PRO A 251 -6.03 17.62 -9.66
N THR A 252 -4.80 17.98 -9.29
CA THR A 252 -4.05 19.08 -9.91
C THR A 252 -3.75 18.80 -11.38
N LEU A 253 -3.31 17.58 -11.70
CA LEU A 253 -3.04 17.16 -13.08
C LEU A 253 -4.32 17.14 -13.93
N THR A 254 -5.43 16.68 -13.36
CA THR A 254 -6.74 16.72 -14.03
C THR A 254 -7.18 18.16 -14.25
N LYS A 255 -6.91 19.09 -13.32
CA LYS A 255 -7.21 20.54 -13.46
C LYS A 255 -6.50 21.16 -14.67
N THR A 256 -5.34 20.63 -15.08
CA THR A 256 -4.64 21.11 -16.28
C THR A 256 -5.39 20.87 -17.60
N LEU A 257 -6.49 20.10 -17.59
CA LEU A 257 -7.40 19.96 -18.72
C LEU A 257 -8.25 21.22 -18.96
N GLY A 258 -8.23 22.20 -18.03
CA GLY A 258 -8.91 23.49 -18.17
C GLY A 258 -10.42 23.47 -17.88
N TYR A 259 -10.86 22.54 -17.05
CA TYR A 259 -12.23 22.47 -16.54
C TYR A 259 -12.41 23.18 -15.19
N GLY A 260 -13.65 23.44 -14.81
CA GLY A 260 -14.01 23.93 -13.48
C GLY A 260 -13.58 23.00 -12.36
N THR A 261 -13.57 23.45 -11.09
CA THR A 261 -13.12 22.60 -9.96
C THR A 261 -13.99 21.35 -9.81
N THR A 262 -15.31 21.51 -9.86
CA THR A 262 -16.26 20.40 -9.74
C THR A 262 -16.11 19.37 -10.86
N GLU A 263 -16.07 19.85 -12.13
CA GLU A 263 -15.86 19.00 -13.30
C GLU A 263 -14.52 18.26 -13.24
N THR A 264 -13.46 18.94 -12.80
CA THR A 264 -12.14 18.36 -12.61
C THR A 264 -12.18 17.17 -11.65
N LEU A 265 -12.85 17.32 -10.53
CA LEU A 265 -12.95 16.26 -9.51
C LEU A 265 -13.85 15.12 -9.99
N LEU A 266 -14.94 15.40 -10.71
CA LEU A 266 -15.77 14.38 -11.35
C LEU A 266 -14.98 13.59 -12.40
N LEU A 267 -14.17 14.28 -13.23
CA LEU A 267 -13.30 13.64 -14.23
C LEU A 267 -12.14 12.86 -13.62
N ALA A 268 -11.74 13.15 -12.38
CA ALA A 268 -10.71 12.40 -11.69
C ALA A 268 -11.17 11.01 -11.23
N ALA A 269 -12.47 10.75 -11.03
CA ALA A 269 -12.98 9.49 -10.51
C ALA A 269 -12.91 8.31 -11.50
N PRO A 270 -13.33 8.42 -12.79
CA PRO A 270 -13.35 7.28 -13.72
C PRO A 270 -11.99 6.59 -13.94
N PRO A 271 -10.84 7.28 -14.05
CA PRO A 271 -9.54 6.62 -14.14
C PRO A 271 -9.24 5.68 -12.96
N TRP A 272 -9.65 6.04 -11.75
CA TRP A 272 -9.43 5.20 -10.55
C TRP A 272 -10.36 4.00 -10.50
N VAL A 273 -11.60 4.12 -10.97
CA VAL A 273 -12.51 2.96 -11.14
C VAL A 273 -11.93 1.99 -12.16
N PHE A 274 -11.45 2.49 -13.30
CA PHE A 274 -10.74 1.67 -14.29
C PHE A 274 -9.52 0.97 -13.69
N ALA A 275 -8.68 1.69 -12.94
CA ALA A 275 -7.51 1.12 -12.26
C ALA A 275 -7.88 0.00 -11.29
N CYS A 276 -8.98 0.16 -10.56
CA CYS A 276 -9.48 -0.88 -9.64
C CYS A 276 -9.90 -2.15 -10.37
N LEU A 277 -10.69 -2.02 -11.44
CA LEU A 277 -11.11 -3.17 -12.27
C LEU A 277 -9.90 -3.86 -12.90
N LEU A 278 -8.96 -3.07 -13.44
CA LEU A 278 -7.72 -3.57 -14.03
C LEU A 278 -6.87 -4.33 -13.02
N ALA A 279 -6.74 -3.80 -11.79
CA ALA A 279 -6.00 -4.44 -10.73
C ALA A 279 -6.59 -5.80 -10.31
N LEU A 280 -7.92 -5.89 -10.20
CA LEU A 280 -8.61 -7.15 -9.91
C LEU A 280 -8.39 -8.19 -11.01
N LEU A 281 -8.56 -7.82 -12.27
CA LEU A 281 -8.34 -8.70 -13.41
C LEU A 281 -6.89 -9.15 -13.51
N ASN A 282 -5.95 -8.23 -13.35
CA ASN A 282 -4.52 -8.51 -13.40
C ASN A 282 -4.09 -9.46 -12.26
N SER A 283 -4.59 -9.24 -11.04
CA SER A 283 -4.29 -10.10 -9.90
C SER A 283 -4.89 -11.50 -10.08
N TRP A 284 -6.15 -11.59 -10.52
CA TRP A 284 -6.78 -12.87 -10.81
C TRP A 284 -6.00 -13.68 -11.87
N HIS A 285 -5.57 -13.03 -12.96
CA HIS A 285 -4.80 -13.68 -14.01
C HIS A 285 -3.41 -14.09 -13.52
N SER A 286 -2.72 -13.24 -12.78
CA SER A 286 -1.42 -13.54 -12.17
C SER A 286 -1.48 -14.74 -11.20
N ASP A 287 -2.53 -14.85 -10.39
CA ASP A 287 -2.68 -15.97 -9.46
C ASP A 287 -3.01 -17.27 -10.22
N ARG A 288 -3.73 -17.20 -11.33
CA ARG A 288 -4.03 -18.37 -12.19
C ARG A 288 -2.81 -18.86 -12.96
N THR A 289 -1.97 -17.95 -13.44
CA THR A 289 -0.76 -18.28 -14.24
C THR A 289 0.45 -18.51 -13.38
N GLN A 290 0.41 -18.17 -12.08
CA GLN A 290 1.53 -18.24 -11.12
C GLN A 290 2.75 -17.43 -11.59
N GLU A 291 2.53 -16.39 -12.40
CA GLU A 291 3.55 -15.50 -12.97
C GLU A 291 3.41 -14.10 -12.37
N LYS A 292 4.50 -13.53 -11.89
CA LYS A 292 4.50 -12.25 -11.18
C LYS A 292 5.23 -11.13 -11.94
N PHE A 293 6.30 -11.43 -12.65
CA PHE A 293 7.12 -10.42 -13.32
C PHE A 293 6.36 -9.67 -14.42
N TRP A 294 5.74 -10.38 -15.36
CA TRP A 294 5.02 -9.74 -16.45
C TRP A 294 3.78 -9.00 -15.96
N HIS A 295 3.07 -9.58 -14.97
CA HIS A 295 1.89 -8.95 -14.37
C HIS A 295 2.22 -7.71 -13.54
N SER A 296 3.45 -7.58 -13.03
CA SER A 296 3.92 -6.33 -12.43
C SER A 296 4.42 -5.33 -13.48
N THR A 297 4.97 -5.81 -14.60
CA THR A 297 5.68 -4.97 -15.60
C THR A 297 4.75 -4.31 -16.60
N TRP A 298 3.79 -5.05 -17.20
CA TRP A 298 2.95 -4.47 -18.26
C TRP A 298 2.09 -3.29 -17.81
N PRO A 299 1.53 -3.22 -16.56
CA PRO A 299 0.83 -2.03 -16.13
C PRO A 299 1.75 -0.83 -15.92
N LEU A 300 3.01 -1.07 -15.52
CA LEU A 300 4.01 0.01 -15.44
C LEU A 300 4.36 0.54 -16.83
N LEU A 301 4.49 -0.33 -17.84
CA LEU A 301 4.68 0.08 -19.24
C LEU A 301 3.49 0.90 -19.73
N MET A 302 2.27 0.53 -19.39
CA MET A 302 1.07 1.32 -19.69
C MET A 302 1.14 2.69 -19.02
N GLY A 303 1.59 2.78 -17.75
CA GLY A 303 1.83 4.05 -17.06
C GLY A 303 2.89 4.91 -17.76
N ILE A 304 3.99 4.32 -18.21
CA ILE A 304 5.04 4.99 -19.01
C ILE A 304 4.43 5.58 -20.29
N MET A 305 3.60 4.84 -21.01
CA MET A 305 2.90 5.36 -22.17
C MET A 305 2.02 6.56 -21.82
N GLY A 306 1.30 6.49 -20.69
CA GLY A 306 0.50 7.62 -20.17
C GLY A 306 1.35 8.87 -19.91
N PHE A 307 2.55 8.72 -19.33
CA PHE A 307 3.46 9.83 -19.11
C PHE A 307 3.99 10.41 -20.42
N ILE A 308 4.37 9.55 -21.38
CA ILE A 308 4.83 10.00 -22.72
C ILE A 308 3.72 10.77 -23.44
N ILE A 309 2.49 10.27 -23.43
CA ILE A 309 1.34 10.96 -24.03
C ILE A 309 1.16 12.34 -23.38
N SER A 310 1.23 12.41 -22.03
CA SER A 310 1.09 13.69 -21.30
C SER A 310 2.19 14.69 -21.62
N MET A 311 3.43 14.24 -21.85
CA MET A 311 4.57 15.08 -22.24
C MET A 311 4.51 15.52 -23.72
N ALA A 312 4.07 14.62 -24.60
CA ALA A 312 4.07 14.87 -26.05
C ALA A 312 2.85 15.70 -26.51
N THR A 313 1.76 15.71 -25.73
CA THR A 313 0.51 16.38 -26.14
C THR A 313 0.44 17.82 -25.63
N LYS A 314 -0.06 18.72 -26.50
CA LYS A 314 -0.34 20.11 -26.11
C LYS A 314 -1.44 20.18 -25.05
N PRO A 315 -1.43 21.16 -24.14
CA PRO A 315 -2.50 21.35 -23.12
C PRO A 315 -3.91 21.48 -23.71
N THR A 316 -4.03 21.90 -24.96
CA THR A 316 -5.29 22.04 -25.69
C THR A 316 -5.92 20.70 -26.09
N ASN A 317 -5.11 19.63 -26.20
CA ASN A 317 -5.62 18.29 -26.56
C ASN A 317 -6.13 17.56 -25.32
N LYS A 318 -7.34 17.93 -24.88
CA LYS A 318 -7.96 17.40 -23.66
C LYS A 318 -8.20 15.88 -23.73
N ALA A 319 -8.62 15.36 -24.87
CA ALA A 319 -8.93 13.94 -25.04
C ALA A 319 -7.71 13.05 -24.82
N ALA A 320 -6.58 13.33 -25.50
CA ALA A 320 -5.36 12.55 -25.35
C ALA A 320 -4.82 12.60 -23.92
N ARG A 321 -4.82 13.78 -23.29
CA ARG A 321 -4.39 13.93 -21.90
C ARG A 321 -5.31 13.22 -20.92
N TYR A 322 -6.62 13.18 -21.18
CA TYR A 322 -7.55 12.44 -20.35
C TYR A 322 -7.34 10.91 -20.46
N VAL A 323 -7.14 10.39 -21.66
CA VAL A 323 -6.75 8.97 -21.85
C VAL A 323 -5.44 8.64 -21.12
N ALA A 324 -4.48 9.55 -21.16
CA ALA A 324 -3.22 9.38 -20.43
C ALA A 324 -3.42 9.20 -18.92
N LEU A 325 -4.41 9.88 -18.30
CA LEU A 325 -4.75 9.71 -16.88
C LEU A 325 -5.25 8.28 -16.57
N PHE A 326 -5.98 7.62 -17.48
CA PHE A 326 -6.36 6.21 -17.32
C PHE A 326 -5.15 5.29 -17.32
N PHE A 327 -4.20 5.53 -18.23
CA PHE A 327 -2.98 4.75 -18.32
C PHE A 327 -2.10 4.94 -17.09
N GLN A 328 -1.99 6.16 -16.59
CA GLN A 328 -1.28 6.48 -15.36
C GLN A 328 -1.92 5.76 -14.15
N ALA A 329 -3.24 5.91 -13.96
CA ALA A 329 -3.95 5.26 -12.86
C ALA A 329 -3.84 3.73 -12.94
N GLY A 330 -3.93 3.14 -14.14
CA GLY A 330 -3.82 1.70 -14.35
C GLY A 330 -2.47 1.09 -13.92
N SER A 331 -1.40 1.89 -13.85
CA SER A 331 -0.08 1.42 -13.38
C SER A 331 -0.10 0.86 -11.95
N TYR A 332 -1.07 1.24 -11.12
CA TYR A 332 -1.27 0.68 -9.78
C TYR A 332 -1.52 -0.83 -9.78
N ALA A 333 -2.05 -1.40 -10.86
CA ALA A 333 -2.22 -2.85 -11.00
C ALA A 333 -0.87 -3.59 -10.90
N GLY A 334 0.22 -3.02 -11.43
CA GLY A 334 1.57 -3.57 -11.30
C GLY A 334 2.12 -3.48 -9.88
N TYR A 335 1.90 -2.36 -9.21
CA TYR A 335 2.30 -2.15 -7.83
C TYR A 335 1.71 -3.19 -6.86
N ILE A 336 0.43 -3.53 -7.01
CA ILE A 336 -0.22 -4.55 -6.19
C ILE A 336 0.46 -5.92 -6.38
N ILE A 337 0.78 -6.30 -7.61
CA ILE A 337 1.48 -7.55 -7.89
C ILE A 337 2.88 -7.58 -7.29
N MET A 338 3.61 -6.44 -7.29
CA MET A 338 4.92 -6.36 -6.64
C MET A 338 4.86 -6.73 -5.15
N TYR A 339 3.81 -6.31 -4.42
CA TYR A 339 3.63 -6.71 -3.01
C TYR A 339 3.38 -8.21 -2.86
N THR A 340 2.57 -8.81 -3.71
CA THR A 340 2.32 -10.26 -3.67
C THR A 340 3.59 -11.05 -4.02
N TRP A 341 4.34 -10.58 -5.02
CA TRP A 341 5.63 -11.17 -5.41
C TRP A 341 6.66 -11.10 -4.29
N MET A 342 6.78 -9.95 -3.65
CA MET A 342 7.64 -9.76 -2.49
C MET A 342 7.29 -10.74 -1.36
N SER A 343 6.00 -10.94 -1.06
CA SER A 343 5.54 -11.87 -0.04
C SER A 343 5.88 -13.33 -0.36
N SER A 344 5.79 -13.75 -1.62
CA SER A 344 6.08 -15.11 -2.07
C SER A 344 7.57 -15.41 -2.25
N SER A 345 8.41 -14.36 -2.38
CA SER A 345 9.86 -14.53 -2.62
C SER A 345 10.67 -14.90 -1.36
N PHE A 346 10.09 -14.72 -0.17
CA PHE A 346 10.75 -15.03 1.12
C PHE A 346 9.86 -15.94 1.97
N PRO A 347 9.66 -17.21 1.57
CA PRO A 347 8.68 -18.07 2.24
C PRO A 347 9.10 -18.46 3.66
N ARG A 348 10.41 -18.59 3.93
CA ARG A 348 10.96 -19.14 5.19
C ARG A 348 12.27 -18.48 5.62
N PRO A 349 12.57 -18.52 6.94
CA PRO A 349 11.67 -18.79 8.05
C PRO A 349 10.62 -17.67 8.22
N PRO A 350 9.47 -17.93 8.91
CA PRO A 350 8.38 -16.96 9.08
C PRO A 350 8.81 -15.63 9.71
N ALA A 351 9.69 -15.67 10.71
CA ALA A 351 10.24 -14.48 11.35
C ALA A 351 11.03 -13.59 10.37
N LYS A 352 11.88 -14.18 9.50
CA LYS A 352 12.59 -13.45 8.44
C LYS A 352 11.62 -12.80 7.47
N ARG A 353 10.58 -13.54 7.03
CA ARG A 353 9.55 -13.03 6.11
C ARG A 353 8.82 -11.83 6.69
N ALA A 354 8.37 -11.91 7.95
CA ALA A 354 7.65 -10.82 8.61
C ALA A 354 8.50 -9.55 8.69
N VAL A 355 9.77 -9.68 9.11
CA VAL A 355 10.71 -8.56 9.20
C VAL A 355 11.01 -7.99 7.81
N ALA A 356 11.29 -8.84 6.82
CA ALA A 356 11.57 -8.42 5.44
C ALA A 356 10.42 -7.60 4.85
N LEU A 357 9.18 -8.08 4.98
CA LEU A 357 7.99 -7.37 4.49
C LEU A 357 7.79 -6.03 5.19
N ALA A 358 7.93 -6.00 6.52
CA ALA A 358 7.79 -4.77 7.29
C ALA A 358 8.86 -3.74 6.91
N PHE A 359 10.13 -4.18 6.79
CA PHE A 359 11.27 -3.33 6.43
C PHE A 359 11.14 -2.78 5.01
N MET A 360 10.84 -3.63 4.03
CA MET A 360 10.64 -3.20 2.63
C MET A 360 9.46 -2.23 2.51
N ASN A 361 8.34 -2.49 3.20
CA ASN A 361 7.19 -1.59 3.19
C ASN A 361 7.54 -0.24 3.85
N ALA A 362 8.15 -0.23 5.04
CA ALA A 362 8.51 1.00 5.74
C ALA A 362 9.44 1.88 4.89
N LEU A 363 10.52 1.32 4.36
CA LEU A 363 11.48 2.08 3.56
C LEU A 363 10.93 2.49 2.20
N SER A 364 10.05 1.71 1.57
CA SER A 364 9.41 2.12 0.32
C SER A 364 8.58 3.40 0.47
N GLN A 365 8.05 3.69 1.67
CA GLN A 365 7.34 4.95 1.91
C GLN A 365 8.23 6.20 1.80
N THR A 366 9.56 6.06 1.88
CA THR A 366 10.48 7.17 1.55
C THR A 366 10.30 7.65 0.11
N GLY A 367 9.84 6.76 -0.77
CA GLY A 367 9.44 7.11 -2.14
C GLY A 367 8.30 8.13 -2.20
N ASN A 368 7.33 8.09 -1.28
CA ASN A 368 6.30 9.12 -1.17
C ASN A 368 6.85 10.47 -0.68
N ILE A 369 7.84 10.44 0.24
CA ILE A 369 8.53 11.64 0.70
C ILE A 369 9.22 12.31 -0.50
N ALA A 370 10.07 11.58 -1.23
CA ALA A 370 10.73 12.09 -2.43
C ALA A 370 9.71 12.51 -3.50
N GLY A 371 8.69 11.70 -3.73
CA GLY A 371 7.63 11.93 -4.69
C GLY A 371 6.83 13.21 -4.44
N SER A 372 6.67 13.62 -3.18
CA SER A 372 5.98 14.86 -2.84
C SER A 372 6.65 16.11 -3.43
N TYR A 373 7.98 16.07 -3.64
CA TYR A 373 8.75 17.19 -4.21
C TYR A 373 8.97 17.11 -5.72
N VAL A 374 8.44 16.08 -6.38
CA VAL A 374 8.57 15.92 -7.85
C VAL A 374 7.67 16.89 -8.62
N TRP A 375 6.61 17.42 -8.01
CA TRP A 375 5.53 18.15 -8.66
C TRP A 375 5.44 19.64 -8.27
N PRO A 376 6.52 20.44 -8.34
CA PRO A 376 6.44 21.85 -7.99
C PRO A 376 5.55 22.60 -8.98
N ALA A 377 4.79 23.58 -8.48
CA ALA A 377 3.84 24.39 -9.27
C ALA A 377 4.50 25.09 -10.46
N LYS A 378 5.79 25.45 -10.33
CA LYS A 378 6.59 26.09 -11.42
C LYS A 378 6.74 25.23 -12.69
N TYR A 379 6.47 23.91 -12.64
CA TYR A 379 6.52 23.04 -13.82
C TYR A 379 5.16 22.95 -14.53
N GLY A 380 4.10 23.52 -13.93
CA GLY A 380 2.79 23.62 -14.57
C GLY A 380 2.78 24.60 -15.76
N PRO A 381 1.77 24.49 -16.62
CA PRO A 381 0.68 23.51 -16.63
C PRO A 381 1.05 22.17 -17.31
N THR A 382 2.25 22.05 -17.90
CA THR A 382 2.64 20.86 -18.68
C THR A 382 3.26 19.75 -17.84
N TYR A 383 3.90 20.06 -16.72
CA TYR A 383 4.60 19.14 -15.82
C TYR A 383 5.58 18.16 -16.50
N VAL A 384 6.17 18.54 -17.64
CA VAL A 384 7.05 17.66 -18.44
C VAL A 384 8.23 17.13 -17.61
N LYS A 385 8.87 17.99 -16.80
CA LYS A 385 9.98 17.57 -15.94
C LYS A 385 9.55 16.55 -14.89
N SER A 386 8.38 16.76 -14.28
CA SER A 386 7.80 15.84 -13.29
C SER A 386 7.47 14.48 -13.92
N TYR A 387 6.82 14.49 -15.09
CA TYR A 387 6.56 13.26 -15.84
C TYR A 387 7.84 12.54 -16.24
N GLY A 388 8.91 13.26 -16.60
CA GLY A 388 10.22 12.68 -16.90
C GLY A 388 10.82 11.95 -15.69
N VAL A 389 10.72 12.52 -14.48
CA VAL A 389 11.20 11.89 -13.26
C VAL A 389 10.43 10.61 -12.95
N VAL A 390 9.08 10.64 -12.94
CA VAL A 390 8.28 9.45 -12.61
C VAL A 390 8.42 8.36 -13.67
N LEU A 391 8.60 8.73 -14.94
CA LEU A 391 8.93 7.79 -16.02
C LEU A 391 10.26 7.09 -15.74
N ALA A 392 11.31 7.84 -15.40
CA ALA A 392 12.62 7.29 -15.05
C ALA A 392 12.52 6.33 -13.85
N MET A 393 11.69 6.65 -12.85
CA MET A 393 11.46 5.78 -11.69
C MET A 393 10.75 4.46 -12.09
N PHE A 394 9.77 4.48 -13.01
CA PHE A 394 9.15 3.25 -13.51
C PHE A 394 10.12 2.40 -14.32
N VAL A 395 10.96 3.03 -15.18
CA VAL A 395 12.01 2.31 -15.89
C VAL A 395 12.99 1.66 -14.92
N THR A 396 13.42 2.38 -13.89
CA THR A 396 14.28 1.85 -12.82
C THR A 396 13.62 0.66 -12.11
N THR A 397 12.34 0.75 -11.79
CA THR A 397 11.56 -0.34 -11.20
C THR A 397 11.58 -1.58 -12.09
N ILE A 398 11.31 -1.43 -13.39
CA ILE A 398 11.29 -2.54 -14.35
C ILE A 398 12.67 -3.19 -14.45
N LEU A 399 13.74 -2.41 -14.51
CA LEU A 399 15.11 -2.93 -14.58
C LEU A 399 15.50 -3.70 -13.30
N LEU A 400 15.15 -3.18 -12.13
CA LEU A 400 15.39 -3.87 -10.86
C LEU A 400 14.56 -5.15 -10.74
N ASN A 401 13.31 -5.14 -11.18
CA ASN A 401 12.46 -6.33 -11.23
C ASN A 401 12.99 -7.37 -12.21
N LEU A 402 13.51 -6.96 -13.37
CA LEU A 402 14.15 -7.85 -14.34
C LEU A 402 15.42 -8.49 -13.74
N TRP A 403 16.23 -7.69 -13.05
CA TRP A 403 17.41 -8.22 -12.35
C TRP A 403 17.00 -9.21 -11.27
N PHE A 404 16.02 -8.88 -10.43
CA PHE A 404 15.50 -9.80 -9.41
C PHE A 404 14.95 -11.09 -10.02
N ARG A 405 14.19 -10.99 -11.12
CA ARG A 405 13.72 -12.15 -11.88
C ARG A 405 14.88 -13.07 -12.31
N SER A 406 15.97 -12.51 -12.84
CA SER A 406 17.13 -13.29 -13.27
C SER A 406 17.76 -14.07 -12.12
N ILE A 407 17.78 -13.50 -10.92
CA ILE A 407 18.26 -14.16 -9.69
C ILE A 407 17.35 -15.33 -9.31
N LEU A 408 16.02 -15.13 -9.35
CA LEU A 408 15.07 -16.21 -9.03
C LEU A 408 15.12 -17.35 -10.07
N VAL A 409 15.28 -17.04 -11.36
CA VAL A 409 15.47 -18.03 -12.42
C VAL A 409 16.73 -18.86 -12.16
N ALA A 410 17.84 -18.20 -11.83
CA ALA A 410 19.09 -18.89 -11.48
C ALA A 410 18.95 -19.75 -10.21
N ALA A 411 18.21 -19.25 -9.20
CA ALA A 411 17.91 -20.00 -7.98
C ALA A 411 17.05 -21.24 -8.27
N ASN A 412 16.00 -21.11 -9.08
CA ASN A 412 15.15 -22.24 -9.49
C ASN A 412 15.93 -23.30 -10.27
N ARG A 413 16.86 -22.85 -11.13
CA ARG A 413 17.75 -23.78 -11.87
C ARG A 413 18.65 -24.57 -10.92
N ARG A 414 19.26 -23.90 -9.94
CA ARG A 414 20.10 -24.59 -8.92
C ARG A 414 19.28 -25.58 -8.08
N LEU A 415 18.05 -25.22 -7.71
CA LEU A 415 17.14 -26.15 -7.01
C LEU A 415 16.83 -27.39 -7.85
N ALA A 416 16.56 -27.21 -9.16
CA ALA A 416 16.31 -28.33 -10.07
C ALA A 416 17.54 -29.21 -10.27
N GLU A 417 18.75 -28.63 -10.33
CA GLU A 417 20.01 -29.38 -10.43
C GLU A 417 20.27 -30.15 -9.13
N GLY A 418 20.03 -29.52 -7.96
CA GLY A 418 20.18 -30.20 -6.64
C GLY A 418 19.18 -31.35 -6.44
N GLU A 419 17.96 -31.26 -6.98
CA GLU A 419 17.00 -32.37 -6.95
C GLU A 419 17.42 -33.56 -7.84
N ARG A 420 18.10 -33.29 -8.95
CA ARG A 420 18.62 -34.34 -9.85
C ARG A 420 19.86 -35.06 -9.29
N ALA A 421 20.65 -34.33 -8.53
CA ALA A 421 21.85 -34.87 -7.86
C ALA A 421 21.51 -35.64 -6.55
N PHE A 422 20.49 -36.47 -6.58
CA PHE A 422 19.96 -37.20 -5.43
C PHE A 422 21.00 -38.16 -4.90
N GLY A 423 21.76 -37.78 -3.88
CA GLY A 423 22.77 -38.60 -3.23
C GLY A 423 24.01 -37.85 -2.73
N GLU A 424 24.29 -36.66 -3.25
CA GLU A 424 25.45 -35.88 -2.81
C GLU A 424 25.12 -34.96 -1.62
N HIS A 425 26.14 -34.78 -0.77
CA HIS A 425 26.10 -33.90 0.39
C HIS A 425 25.76 -32.46 -0.07
N ASN A 426 24.68 -31.89 0.43
CA ASN A 426 24.21 -30.57 -0.03
C ASN A 426 24.24 -29.57 1.15
N ASP A 427 25.32 -28.78 1.22
CA ASP A 427 25.54 -27.77 2.27
C ASP A 427 24.39 -26.80 2.44
N THR A 428 23.63 -26.51 1.38
CA THR A 428 22.47 -25.62 1.42
C THR A 428 21.30 -26.24 2.18
N VAL A 429 21.11 -27.54 2.12
CA VAL A 429 20.07 -28.26 2.87
C VAL A 429 20.42 -28.36 4.35
N GLU A 430 21.71 -28.56 4.67
CA GLU A 430 22.16 -28.58 6.05
C GLU A 430 22.05 -27.20 6.70
N GLN A 431 22.36 -26.13 5.95
CA GLN A 431 22.15 -24.78 6.42
C GLN A 431 20.66 -24.49 6.63
N ALA A 432 19.79 -24.92 5.72
CA ALA A 432 18.34 -24.78 5.87
C ALA A 432 17.83 -25.57 7.08
N ALA A 433 18.28 -26.81 7.27
CA ALA A 433 17.93 -27.64 8.42
C ALA A 433 18.34 -26.98 9.76
N LYS A 434 19.52 -26.37 9.82
CA LYS A 434 19.99 -25.62 10.99
C LYS A 434 19.19 -24.36 11.23
N LEU A 435 18.85 -23.62 10.17
CA LEU A 435 18.07 -22.38 10.26
C LEU A 435 16.61 -22.63 10.68
N GLU A 436 16.04 -23.76 10.25
CA GLU A 436 14.65 -24.13 10.57
C GLU A 436 14.55 -25.06 11.79
N SER A 437 15.66 -25.33 12.49
CA SER A 437 15.73 -26.25 13.65
C SER A 437 15.06 -27.60 13.37
N THR A 438 15.23 -28.13 12.15
CA THR A 438 14.60 -29.36 11.66
C THR A 438 15.68 -30.39 11.24
N THR A 439 15.26 -31.63 10.97
CA THR A 439 16.20 -32.62 10.47
C THR A 439 16.57 -32.36 9.00
N VAL A 440 17.78 -32.76 8.59
CA VAL A 440 18.23 -32.66 7.18
C VAL A 440 17.27 -33.41 6.25
N ARG A 441 16.67 -34.51 6.72
CA ARG A 441 15.68 -35.29 5.96
C ARG A 441 14.41 -34.49 5.71
N ASP A 442 13.88 -33.82 6.74
CA ASP A 442 12.67 -33.02 6.65
C ASP A 442 12.93 -31.75 5.81
N ALA A 443 14.09 -31.09 5.99
CA ALA A 443 14.51 -29.97 5.14
C ALA A 443 14.60 -30.36 3.66
N LYS A 444 15.12 -31.54 3.35
CA LYS A 444 15.14 -32.11 1.97
C LYS A 444 13.74 -32.34 1.43
N GLN A 445 12.83 -32.85 2.25
CA GLN A 445 11.46 -33.14 1.84
C GLN A 445 10.66 -31.86 1.59
N MET A 446 10.90 -30.82 2.41
CA MET A 446 10.31 -29.51 2.26
C MET A 446 10.80 -28.73 1.02
N GLN A 447 12.06 -28.93 0.61
CA GLN A 447 12.61 -28.31 -0.60
C GLN A 447 12.20 -29.02 -1.88
N LYS A 448 11.75 -30.28 -1.81
CA LYS A 448 11.37 -31.07 -2.98
C LYS A 448 10.14 -30.47 -3.66
N GLY A 449 10.28 -30.12 -4.92
CA GLY A 449 9.22 -29.51 -5.73
C GLY A 449 9.00 -28.01 -5.48
N PHE A 450 9.69 -27.38 -4.51
CA PHE A 450 9.58 -25.95 -4.30
C PHE A 450 10.22 -25.15 -5.45
N ARG A 451 9.50 -24.14 -5.95
CA ARG A 451 10.02 -23.16 -6.94
C ARG A 451 9.56 -21.75 -6.55
N PHE A 452 10.47 -20.81 -6.72
CA PHE A 452 10.12 -19.40 -6.61
C PHE A 452 9.20 -18.99 -7.78
N LEU A 453 8.18 -18.21 -7.50
CA LEU A 453 7.34 -17.59 -8.53
C LEU A 453 8.16 -16.53 -9.29
N ILE A 454 8.08 -16.54 -10.61
CA ILE A 454 8.90 -15.71 -11.49
C ILE A 454 8.08 -14.59 -12.10
#